data_ccded7a7b25395a47384724a7a20536f
#
_entry.id   ccded7a7b25395a47384724a7a20536f
#
_cell.length_a   1.000
_cell.length_b   1.000
_cell.length_c   1.000
_cell.angle_alpha   90.00
_cell.angle_beta   90.00
_cell.angle_gamma   90.00
#
_symmetry.space_group_name_H-M   'P 1'
#
loop_
_entity.id
_entity.type
_entity.pdbx_description
1 polymer ?
#
loop_
_entity_poly.entity_id
_entity_poly.type
_entity_poly.pdbx_seq_one_letter_code
_entity_poly.pdbx_strand_id
1 'polypeptide(L)'
;MWSLNAWRRQRTLAKHPIADDMWQRVRHHLSFLDGISATEDQWLREACVLFLEDKHLTALPGVELHQEQRLLLAAQAQLPLLNLGDLNWYQGFHEIILYPDDFLSPQRHRDASGVEHEWDGEHSGEAWQQGPIILAWPGVMASGGWEGYNLVIHELAHKLDMLNGDANGLPPLHADMRVSDWAEVMQAAYDDLNRQLDRHPDAETAIDPYAAENPAEFFAVTSEYFFSAPDLLHEAYPQVYAQLQLFYRQDPLARLKQLQATDPVYQAHE
;
A
#
# COMPACT_ATOMS: atom_id res chain seq x y z
N MET A 1 10.06 -31.04 -13.55
CA MET A 1 11.35 -30.45 -13.14
C MET A 1 11.06 -29.32 -12.18
N TRP A 2 11.42 -29.46 -10.91
CA TRP A 2 11.27 -28.37 -9.92
C TRP A 2 12.28 -27.29 -10.31
N SER A 3 11.80 -26.05 -10.46
CA SER A 3 12.70 -24.94 -10.77
C SER A 3 13.61 -24.66 -9.55
N LEU A 4 14.86 -24.23 -9.78
CA LEU A 4 15.79 -23.82 -8.71
C LEU A 4 15.14 -22.77 -7.78
N ASN A 5 14.27 -21.93 -8.32
CA ASN A 5 13.53 -20.92 -7.56
C ASN A 5 12.49 -21.54 -6.61
N ALA A 6 11.76 -22.57 -7.05
CA ALA A 6 10.81 -23.28 -6.19
C ALA A 6 11.53 -23.98 -5.02
N TRP A 7 12.69 -24.59 -5.28
CA TRP A 7 13.50 -25.23 -4.25
C TRP A 7 14.05 -24.20 -3.24
N ARG A 8 14.57 -23.05 -3.72
CA ARG A 8 15.02 -21.95 -2.84
C ARG A 8 13.90 -21.43 -1.97
N ARG A 9 12.71 -21.14 -2.56
CA ARG A 9 11.52 -20.72 -1.84
C ARG A 9 11.19 -21.69 -0.71
N GLN A 10 11.05 -22.97 -1.00
CA GLN A 10 10.75 -23.99 0.02
C GLN A 10 11.79 -24.05 1.13
N ARG A 11 13.08 -23.92 0.78
CA ARG A 11 14.16 -23.92 1.76
C ARG A 11 14.08 -22.71 2.69
N THR A 12 13.81 -21.52 2.17
CA THR A 12 13.61 -20.28 2.97
C THR A 12 12.42 -20.43 3.92
N LEU A 13 11.27 -20.89 3.43
CA LEU A 13 10.08 -21.13 4.25
C LEU A 13 10.32 -22.14 5.38
N ALA A 14 11.02 -23.24 5.09
CA ALA A 14 11.36 -24.24 6.10
C ALA A 14 12.35 -23.73 7.15
N LYS A 15 13.23 -22.79 6.79
CA LYS A 15 14.23 -22.20 7.69
C LYS A 15 13.65 -21.15 8.62
N HIS A 16 12.60 -20.45 8.20
CA HIS A 16 12.00 -19.32 8.91
C HIS A 16 10.49 -19.50 9.12
N PRO A 17 10.03 -20.56 9.82
CA PRO A 17 8.62 -20.75 10.08
C PRO A 17 8.10 -19.63 11.00
N ILE A 18 6.93 -19.09 10.69
CA ILE A 18 6.22 -18.19 11.58
C ILE A 18 5.38 -19.05 12.52
N ALA A 19 5.48 -18.82 13.82
CA ALA A 19 4.62 -19.51 14.83
C ALA A 19 3.16 -19.05 14.68
N ASP A 20 2.21 -19.96 14.89
CA ASP A 20 0.78 -19.67 14.69
C ASP A 20 0.28 -18.58 15.63
N ASP A 21 0.69 -18.58 16.89
CA ASP A 21 0.34 -17.56 17.86
C ASP A 21 0.87 -16.19 17.49
N MET A 22 2.07 -16.11 16.91
CA MET A 22 2.64 -14.85 16.40
C MET A 22 1.86 -14.35 15.18
N TRP A 23 1.51 -15.24 14.25
CA TRP A 23 0.71 -14.87 13.08
C TRP A 23 -0.68 -14.37 13.49
N GLN A 24 -1.31 -14.99 14.47
CA GLN A 24 -2.59 -14.52 15.00
C GLN A 24 -2.50 -13.13 15.65
N ARG A 25 -1.41 -12.81 16.35
CA ARG A 25 -1.20 -11.45 16.88
C ARG A 25 -1.05 -10.43 15.76
N VAL A 26 -0.26 -10.74 14.71
CA VAL A 26 -0.14 -9.89 13.52
C VAL A 26 -1.51 -9.64 12.88
N ARG A 27 -2.31 -10.70 12.68
CA ARG A 27 -3.66 -10.60 12.15
C ARG A 27 -4.57 -9.71 12.99
N HIS A 28 -4.47 -9.81 14.31
CA HIS A 28 -5.27 -9.01 15.23
C HIS A 28 -4.95 -7.50 15.15
N HIS A 29 -3.73 -7.14 14.85
CA HIS A 29 -3.34 -5.75 14.64
C HIS A 29 -3.76 -5.19 13.27
N LEU A 30 -4.00 -6.06 12.28
CA LEU A 30 -4.29 -5.68 10.90
C LEU A 30 -5.72 -6.09 10.53
N SER A 31 -6.71 -5.40 11.09
CA SER A 31 -8.13 -5.73 10.93
C SER A 31 -8.59 -5.72 9.46
N PHE A 32 -7.97 -4.91 8.60
CA PHE A 32 -8.25 -4.92 7.16
C PHE A 32 -7.85 -6.25 6.46
N LEU A 33 -7.13 -7.15 7.13
CA LEU A 33 -6.90 -8.52 6.67
C LEU A 33 -8.05 -9.48 7.02
N ASP A 34 -9.02 -9.05 7.81
CA ASP A 34 -10.14 -9.92 8.15
C ASP A 34 -10.97 -10.24 6.90
N GLY A 35 -11.52 -11.43 6.86
CA GLY A 35 -12.28 -11.93 5.73
C GLY A 35 -11.45 -12.45 4.53
N ILE A 36 -10.10 -12.43 4.58
CA ILE A 36 -9.31 -13.17 3.58
C ILE A 36 -9.52 -14.69 3.77
N SER A 37 -9.51 -15.44 2.67
CA SER A 37 -9.66 -16.90 2.70
C SER A 37 -8.45 -17.59 3.36
N ALA A 38 -8.63 -18.82 3.83
CA ALA A 38 -7.51 -19.60 4.38
C ALA A 38 -6.36 -19.80 3.39
N THR A 39 -6.65 -19.86 2.09
CA THR A 39 -5.63 -19.97 1.03
C THR A 39 -4.86 -18.67 0.88
N GLU A 40 -5.53 -17.53 0.91
CA GLU A 40 -4.92 -16.21 0.87
C GLU A 40 -4.09 -15.95 2.13
N ASP A 41 -4.59 -16.32 3.30
CA ASP A 41 -3.86 -16.21 4.56
C ASP A 41 -2.55 -17.02 4.55
N GLN A 42 -2.61 -18.26 4.09
CA GLN A 42 -1.41 -19.10 3.91
C GLN A 42 -0.42 -18.44 2.94
N TRP A 43 -0.90 -17.95 1.81
CA TRP A 43 -0.06 -17.27 0.82
C TRP A 43 0.60 -16.03 1.40
N LEU A 44 -0.18 -15.19 2.10
CA LEU A 44 0.31 -13.96 2.71
C LEU A 44 1.39 -14.25 3.77
N ARG A 45 1.16 -15.25 4.61
CA ARG A 45 2.13 -15.69 5.62
C ARG A 45 3.44 -16.15 4.98
N GLU A 46 3.39 -16.92 3.90
CA GLU A 46 4.58 -17.35 3.15
C GLU A 46 5.26 -16.17 2.45
N ALA A 47 4.48 -15.26 1.85
CA ALA A 47 4.99 -14.06 1.19
C ALA A 47 5.74 -13.15 2.17
N CYS A 48 5.26 -12.99 3.41
CA CYS A 48 5.95 -12.25 4.46
C CYS A 48 7.35 -12.83 4.75
N VAL A 49 7.48 -14.15 4.85
CA VAL A 49 8.79 -14.80 5.06
C VAL A 49 9.74 -14.49 3.92
N LEU A 50 9.26 -14.61 2.68
CA LEU A 50 10.08 -14.36 1.48
C LEU A 50 10.47 -12.89 1.35
N PHE A 51 9.56 -11.99 1.68
CA PHE A 51 9.81 -10.55 1.69
C PHE A 51 10.89 -10.18 2.71
N LEU A 52 10.81 -10.70 3.93
CA LEU A 52 11.78 -10.44 4.99
C LEU A 52 13.15 -11.09 4.75
N GLU A 53 13.25 -12.11 3.91
CA GLU A 53 14.53 -12.67 3.44
C GLU A 53 15.13 -11.83 2.29
N ASP A 54 14.31 -11.21 1.45
CA ASP A 54 14.74 -10.40 0.29
C ASP A 54 15.01 -8.92 0.66
N LYS A 55 14.25 -8.37 1.62
CA LYS A 55 14.32 -6.95 2.00
C LYS A 55 15.07 -6.76 3.32
N HIS A 56 15.99 -5.80 3.31
CA HIS A 56 16.68 -5.39 4.53
C HIS A 56 15.87 -4.31 5.25
N LEU A 57 15.53 -4.55 6.52
CA LEU A 57 14.86 -3.58 7.37
C LEU A 57 15.88 -2.95 8.31
N THR A 58 16.21 -1.68 8.08
CA THR A 58 17.15 -0.89 8.88
C THR A 58 16.38 -0.01 9.85
N ALA A 59 16.39 -0.34 11.13
CA ALA A 59 15.80 0.48 12.18
C ALA A 59 16.82 1.51 12.68
N LEU A 60 16.48 2.80 12.63
CA LEU A 60 17.30 3.85 13.22
C LEU A 60 17.16 3.88 14.75
N PRO A 61 18.12 4.53 15.48
CA PRO A 61 18.05 4.63 16.93
C PRO A 61 16.69 5.22 17.39
N GLY A 62 16.00 4.52 18.27
CA GLY A 62 14.66 4.87 18.74
C GLY A 62 13.56 3.97 18.20
N VAL A 63 13.82 3.18 17.14
CA VAL A 63 12.89 2.16 16.64
C VAL A 63 13.28 0.80 17.20
N GLU A 64 12.37 0.19 17.95
CA GLU A 64 12.49 -1.21 18.38
C GLU A 64 11.77 -2.11 17.34
N LEU A 65 12.55 -2.98 16.68
CA LEU A 65 12.04 -3.82 15.59
C LEU A 65 12.20 -5.29 15.93
N HIS A 66 11.21 -5.83 16.65
CA HIS A 66 11.11 -7.25 16.95
C HIS A 66 10.47 -8.04 15.80
N GLN A 67 10.42 -9.37 15.91
CA GLN A 67 9.91 -10.24 14.85
C GLN A 67 8.44 -9.96 14.49
N GLU A 68 7.59 -9.69 15.48
CA GLU A 68 6.18 -9.38 15.26
C GLU A 68 6.00 -8.11 14.43
N GLN A 69 6.74 -7.05 14.74
CA GLN A 69 6.71 -5.77 14.01
C GLN A 69 7.25 -5.90 12.58
N ARG A 70 8.28 -6.73 12.38
CA ARG A 70 8.74 -7.08 11.02
C ARG A 70 7.64 -7.75 10.20
N LEU A 71 6.88 -8.64 10.84
CA LEU A 71 5.76 -9.32 10.20
C LEU A 71 4.57 -8.40 9.95
N LEU A 72 4.29 -7.45 10.87
CA LEU A 72 3.26 -6.41 10.67
C LEU A 72 3.55 -5.59 9.42
N LEU A 73 4.79 -5.11 9.27
CA LEU A 73 5.21 -4.37 8.08
C LEU A 73 5.13 -5.25 6.83
N ALA A 74 5.65 -6.48 6.90
CA ALA A 74 5.66 -7.38 5.76
C ALA A 74 4.25 -7.78 5.29
N ALA A 75 3.29 -7.96 6.22
CA ALA A 75 1.92 -8.30 5.88
C ALA A 75 1.21 -7.15 5.15
N GLN A 76 1.39 -5.92 5.60
CA GLN A 76 0.91 -4.73 4.91
C GLN A 76 1.53 -4.61 3.51
N ALA A 77 2.85 -4.81 3.42
CA ALA A 77 3.59 -4.76 2.17
C ALA A 77 3.14 -5.82 1.15
N GLN A 78 2.77 -7.01 1.61
CA GLN A 78 2.43 -8.13 0.72
C GLN A 78 0.94 -8.21 0.38
N LEU A 79 0.06 -7.54 1.11
CA LEU A 79 -1.37 -7.52 0.82
C LEU A 79 -1.69 -7.04 -0.61
N PRO A 80 -1.11 -5.97 -1.15
CA PRO A 80 -1.34 -5.54 -2.53
C PRO A 80 -1.00 -6.61 -3.58
N LEU A 81 -0.05 -7.51 -3.27
CA LEU A 81 0.40 -8.55 -4.19
C LEU A 81 -0.38 -9.86 -4.10
N LEU A 82 -1.33 -9.97 -3.17
CA LEU A 82 -2.00 -11.22 -2.78
C LEU A 82 -2.50 -12.04 -3.98
N ASN A 83 -3.07 -11.39 -4.98
CA ASN A 83 -3.64 -12.03 -6.17
C ASN A 83 -2.95 -11.66 -7.49
N LEU A 84 -1.74 -11.06 -7.42
CA LEU A 84 -0.97 -10.67 -8.61
C LEU A 84 -0.13 -11.82 -9.21
N GLY A 85 -0.17 -12.98 -8.60
CA GLY A 85 0.40 -14.23 -9.13
C GLY A 85 1.90 -14.42 -8.91
N ASP A 86 2.66 -13.34 -8.72
CA ASP A 86 4.11 -13.43 -8.55
C ASP A 86 4.59 -12.35 -7.53
N LEU A 87 5.76 -12.57 -6.93
CA LEU A 87 6.37 -11.65 -5.95
C LEU A 87 7.37 -10.68 -6.57
N ASN A 88 7.51 -10.67 -7.90
CA ASN A 88 8.53 -9.87 -8.59
C ASN A 88 8.16 -8.39 -8.71
N TRP A 89 6.95 -8.00 -8.30
CA TRP A 89 6.48 -6.61 -8.32
C TRP A 89 7.34 -5.67 -7.46
N TYR A 90 8.08 -6.19 -6.48
CA TYR A 90 8.94 -5.38 -5.60
C TYR A 90 10.45 -5.59 -5.86
N GLN A 91 10.86 -5.89 -7.10
CA GLN A 91 12.28 -6.06 -7.44
C GLN A 91 13.09 -4.76 -7.46
N GLY A 92 12.44 -3.60 -7.55
CA GLY A 92 13.10 -2.31 -7.72
C GLY A 92 13.83 -1.75 -6.49
N PHE A 93 13.70 -2.39 -5.31
CA PHE A 93 14.35 -1.94 -4.08
C PHE A 93 14.76 -3.13 -3.19
N HIS A 94 15.71 -2.87 -2.27
CA HIS A 94 16.23 -3.90 -1.36
C HIS A 94 16.19 -3.50 0.11
N GLU A 95 15.97 -2.22 0.42
CA GLU A 95 16.04 -1.69 1.78
C GLU A 95 14.81 -0.86 2.14
N ILE A 96 14.38 -1.02 3.38
CA ILE A 96 13.39 -0.17 4.05
C ILE A 96 14.05 0.39 5.30
N ILE A 97 14.11 1.72 5.42
CA ILE A 97 14.69 2.43 6.55
C ILE A 97 13.55 2.96 7.42
N LEU A 98 13.60 2.64 8.71
CA LEU A 98 12.57 3.00 9.69
C LEU A 98 13.10 4.11 10.59
N TYR A 99 12.44 5.26 10.55
CA TYR A 99 12.71 6.43 11.38
C TYR A 99 11.84 6.39 12.65
N PRO A 100 12.34 6.86 13.80
CA PRO A 100 11.57 6.88 15.05
C PRO A 100 10.40 7.88 15.04
N ASP A 101 10.51 8.93 14.23
CA ASP A 101 9.54 10.03 14.11
C ASP A 101 9.41 10.43 12.63
N ASP A 102 8.46 11.32 12.31
CA ASP A 102 8.37 11.96 11.01
C ASP A 102 9.69 12.68 10.67
N PHE A 103 10.03 12.72 9.40
CA PHE A 103 11.32 13.25 8.96
C PHE A 103 11.14 14.34 7.91
N LEU A 104 12.12 15.27 7.88
CA LEU A 104 12.21 16.26 6.81
C LEU A 104 12.93 15.65 5.62
N SER A 105 12.28 15.65 4.48
CA SER A 105 12.90 15.27 3.20
C SER A 105 12.96 16.47 2.28
N PRO A 106 14.10 16.72 1.61
CA PRO A 106 14.19 17.76 0.60
C PRO A 106 13.35 17.35 -0.61
N GLN A 107 12.25 18.06 -0.83
CA GLN A 107 11.40 17.91 -2.02
C GLN A 107 12.04 18.60 -3.20
N ARG A 108 12.10 17.92 -4.35
CA ARG A 108 12.51 18.51 -5.62
C ARG A 108 11.38 18.38 -6.62
N HIS A 109 10.82 19.49 -6.99
CA HIS A 109 9.87 19.57 -8.10
C HIS A 109 10.48 20.34 -9.26
N ARG A 110 10.37 19.78 -10.46
CA ARG A 110 10.75 20.47 -11.69
C ARG A 110 9.49 20.95 -12.38
N ASP A 111 9.29 22.27 -12.41
CA ASP A 111 8.14 22.86 -13.07
C ASP A 111 8.19 22.70 -14.60
N ALA A 112 7.08 23.03 -15.28
CA ALA A 112 6.96 22.97 -16.73
C ALA A 112 7.98 23.86 -17.48
N SER A 113 8.62 24.81 -16.79
CA SER A 113 9.67 25.68 -17.29
C SER A 113 11.07 25.09 -17.11
N GLY A 114 11.18 23.92 -16.43
CA GLY A 114 12.44 23.24 -16.17
C GLY A 114 13.20 23.78 -14.94
N VAL A 115 12.56 24.60 -14.11
CA VAL A 115 13.14 25.12 -12.87
C VAL A 115 12.93 24.09 -11.76
N GLU A 116 14.01 23.72 -11.08
CA GLU A 116 13.95 22.86 -9.89
C GLU A 116 13.63 23.74 -8.68
N HIS A 117 12.53 23.37 -7.99
CA HIS A 117 12.16 23.90 -6.69
C HIS A 117 12.56 22.88 -5.64
N GLU A 118 13.27 23.30 -4.61
CA GLU A 118 13.69 22.46 -3.49
C GLU A 118 13.14 23.09 -2.21
N TRP A 119 12.40 22.31 -1.42
CA TRP A 119 11.93 22.72 -0.10
C TRP A 119 11.90 21.52 0.85
N ASP A 120 12.06 21.76 2.14
CA ASP A 120 11.92 20.73 3.15
C ASP A 120 10.43 20.53 3.49
N GLY A 121 9.90 19.31 3.27
CA GLY A 121 8.58 18.89 3.70
C GLY A 121 8.65 17.88 4.85
N GLU A 122 7.70 17.94 5.78
CA GLU A 122 7.51 16.85 6.75
C GLU A 122 6.86 15.66 6.05
N HIS A 123 7.48 14.49 6.17
CA HIS A 123 6.99 13.26 5.55
C HIS A 123 6.97 12.12 6.55
N SER A 124 5.91 11.32 6.46
CA SER A 124 5.84 10.04 7.16
C SER A 124 6.42 8.89 6.32
N GLY A 125 6.55 9.07 5.00
CA GLY A 125 7.13 8.09 4.09
C GLY A 125 7.77 8.72 2.85
N GLU A 126 8.64 7.98 2.18
CA GLU A 126 9.25 8.35 0.90
C GLU A 126 9.76 7.11 0.15
N ALA A 127 9.41 7.00 -1.12
CA ALA A 127 9.85 5.95 -2.01
C ALA A 127 10.61 6.52 -3.22
N TRP A 128 11.89 6.20 -3.33
CA TRP A 128 12.74 6.63 -4.46
C TRP A 128 12.77 5.56 -5.55
N GLN A 129 12.82 5.96 -6.81
CA GLN A 129 12.77 5.03 -7.95
C GLN A 129 13.81 3.89 -7.84
N GLN A 130 15.05 4.18 -7.48
CA GLN A 130 16.15 3.21 -7.30
C GLN A 130 16.77 3.26 -5.90
N GLY A 131 16.00 3.69 -4.89
CA GLY A 131 16.48 3.86 -3.53
C GLY A 131 15.69 3.03 -2.51
N PRO A 132 16.05 3.16 -1.24
CA PRO A 132 15.30 2.57 -0.14
C PRO A 132 13.88 3.17 -0.09
N ILE A 133 13.00 2.48 0.62
CA ILE A 133 11.78 3.08 1.13
C ILE A 133 12.11 3.62 2.53
N ILE A 134 11.67 4.83 2.84
CA ILE A 134 11.82 5.42 4.16
C ILE A 134 10.42 5.51 4.78
N LEU A 135 10.28 5.03 6.02
CA LEU A 135 9.00 5.03 6.73
C LEU A 135 9.19 5.58 8.14
N ALA A 136 8.31 6.48 8.56
CA ALA A 136 8.17 6.85 9.96
C ALA A 136 7.49 5.72 10.74
N TRP A 137 8.14 5.25 11.79
CA TRP A 137 7.65 4.12 12.58
C TRP A 137 6.27 4.36 13.21
N PRO A 138 5.95 5.56 13.73
CA PRO A 138 4.60 5.88 14.21
C PRO A 138 3.53 5.68 13.13
N GLY A 139 3.79 6.11 11.89
CA GLY A 139 2.89 5.92 10.76
C GLY A 139 2.67 4.45 10.41
N VAL A 140 3.73 3.63 10.43
CA VAL A 140 3.62 2.17 10.24
C VAL A 140 2.74 1.53 11.31
N MET A 141 2.90 1.94 12.56
CA MET A 141 2.13 1.40 13.69
C MET A 141 0.69 1.91 13.75
N ALA A 142 0.41 3.10 13.21
CA ALA A 142 -0.93 3.64 13.06
C ALA A 142 -1.70 2.98 11.89
N SER A 143 -0.98 2.37 10.96
CA SER A 143 -1.57 1.64 9.83
C SER A 143 -2.09 0.28 10.30
N GLY A 144 -3.30 -0.12 9.93
CA GLY A 144 -3.79 -1.47 10.27
C GLY A 144 -5.30 -1.58 10.47
N GLY A 145 -5.98 -0.43 10.57
CA GLY A 145 -7.43 -0.32 10.71
C GLY A 145 -8.17 -0.12 9.38
N TRP A 146 -9.48 0.13 9.50
CA TRP A 146 -10.39 0.46 8.39
C TRP A 146 -10.61 1.98 8.27
N GLU A 147 -9.53 2.78 8.40
CA GLU A 147 -9.61 4.23 8.57
C GLU A 147 -9.12 5.03 7.34
N GLY A 148 -8.79 4.34 6.25
CA GLY A 148 -8.33 4.98 5.01
C GLY A 148 -6.84 5.36 5.03
N TYR A 149 -6.12 5.11 6.12
CA TYR A 149 -4.69 5.41 6.24
C TYR A 149 -3.86 4.13 6.28
N ASN A 150 -2.87 4.02 5.40
CA ASN A 150 -1.86 2.96 5.45
C ASN A 150 -0.55 3.37 4.78
N LEU A 151 0.39 3.89 5.57
CA LEU A 151 1.69 4.37 5.11
C LEU A 151 2.47 3.31 4.31
N VAL A 152 2.43 2.04 4.74
CA VAL A 152 3.18 0.97 4.07
C VAL A 152 2.63 0.70 2.67
N ILE A 153 1.29 0.66 2.54
CA ILE A 153 0.63 0.48 1.23
C ILE A 153 0.89 1.69 0.33
N HIS A 154 0.84 2.92 0.89
CA HIS A 154 1.13 4.15 0.19
C HIS A 154 2.49 4.10 -0.52
N GLU A 155 3.55 3.91 0.23
CA GLU A 155 4.91 3.90 -0.29
C GLU A 155 5.18 2.75 -1.26
N LEU A 156 4.52 1.61 -1.03
CA LEU A 156 4.63 0.47 -1.94
C LEU A 156 3.78 0.64 -3.21
N ALA A 157 2.70 1.41 -3.17
CA ALA A 157 1.98 1.82 -4.37
C ALA A 157 2.88 2.67 -5.30
N HIS A 158 3.68 3.60 -4.74
CA HIS A 158 4.70 4.30 -5.52
C HIS A 158 5.72 3.35 -6.15
N LYS A 159 6.15 2.30 -5.42
CA LYS A 159 7.06 1.29 -6.00
C LYS A 159 6.42 0.50 -7.15
N LEU A 160 5.12 0.24 -7.08
CA LEU A 160 4.37 -0.36 -8.20
C LEU A 160 4.28 0.60 -9.40
N ASP A 161 3.99 1.87 -9.14
CA ASP A 161 3.88 2.91 -10.16
C ASP A 161 5.23 3.11 -10.89
N MET A 162 6.34 3.11 -10.15
CA MET A 162 7.69 3.29 -10.68
C MET A 162 8.23 2.11 -11.51
N LEU A 163 7.52 0.99 -11.64
CA LEU A 163 8.01 -0.18 -12.39
C LEU A 163 8.16 0.06 -13.90
N ASN A 164 7.49 1.04 -14.45
CA ASN A 164 7.54 1.40 -15.88
C ASN A 164 8.16 2.77 -16.16
N GLY A 165 8.70 3.46 -15.14
CA GLY A 165 9.32 4.78 -15.25
C GLY A 165 9.17 5.61 -13.99
N ASP A 166 8.98 6.92 -14.15
CA ASP A 166 8.70 7.81 -13.03
C ASP A 166 7.28 7.58 -12.49
N ALA A 167 7.09 7.82 -11.19
CA ALA A 167 5.75 7.76 -10.60
C ALA A 167 4.83 8.80 -11.23
N ASN A 168 3.75 8.34 -11.83
CA ASN A 168 2.80 9.17 -12.57
C ASN A 168 1.34 8.73 -12.43
N GLY A 169 1.04 7.82 -11.52
CA GLY A 169 -0.28 7.26 -11.28
C GLY A 169 -0.71 6.20 -12.29
N LEU A 170 0.22 5.71 -13.13
CA LEU A 170 -0.04 4.67 -14.12
C LEU A 170 0.94 3.49 -13.93
N PRO A 171 0.69 2.57 -13.01
CA PRO A 171 1.51 1.38 -12.86
C PRO A 171 1.41 0.47 -14.10
N PRO A 172 2.33 -0.51 -14.27
CA PRO A 172 2.21 -1.49 -15.37
C PRO A 172 0.90 -2.27 -15.27
N LEU A 173 -0.04 -1.97 -16.14
CA LEU A 173 -1.36 -2.61 -16.15
C LEU A 173 -1.29 -4.04 -16.69
N HIS A 174 -2.22 -4.88 -16.24
CA HIS A 174 -2.41 -6.22 -16.81
C HIS A 174 -2.84 -6.17 -18.27
N ALA A 175 -2.53 -7.23 -19.03
CA ALA A 175 -2.83 -7.29 -20.48
C ALA A 175 -4.32 -7.20 -20.83
N ASP A 176 -5.20 -7.48 -19.90
CA ASP A 176 -6.66 -7.35 -20.03
C ASP A 176 -7.21 -5.99 -19.57
N MET A 177 -6.36 -5.08 -19.13
CA MET A 177 -6.68 -3.70 -18.77
C MET A 177 -6.26 -2.74 -19.88
N ARG A 178 -7.06 -1.70 -20.10
CA ARG A 178 -6.77 -0.69 -21.14
C ARG A 178 -6.22 0.56 -20.48
N VAL A 179 -5.06 1.02 -20.94
CA VAL A 179 -4.43 2.27 -20.45
C VAL A 179 -5.37 3.48 -20.61
N SER A 180 -6.16 3.52 -21.72
CA SER A 180 -7.14 4.60 -21.95
C SER A 180 -8.22 4.66 -20.86
N ASP A 181 -8.74 3.50 -20.45
CA ASP A 181 -9.83 3.42 -19.47
C ASP A 181 -9.30 3.79 -18.06
N TRP A 182 -8.09 3.32 -17.71
CA TRP A 182 -7.40 3.72 -16.49
C TRP A 182 -7.17 5.23 -16.45
N ALA A 183 -6.54 5.79 -17.50
CA ALA A 183 -6.21 7.20 -17.55
C ALA A 183 -7.45 8.11 -17.49
N GLU A 184 -8.52 7.75 -18.22
CA GLU A 184 -9.78 8.52 -18.20
C GLU A 184 -10.41 8.53 -16.80
N VAL A 185 -10.48 7.37 -16.14
CA VAL A 185 -11.10 7.24 -14.81
C VAL A 185 -10.29 7.94 -13.75
N MET A 186 -8.97 7.70 -13.69
CA MET A 186 -8.09 8.29 -12.67
C MET A 186 -8.01 9.80 -12.85
N GLN A 187 -7.85 10.31 -14.07
CA GLN A 187 -7.80 11.74 -14.34
C GLN A 187 -9.12 12.44 -13.99
N ALA A 188 -10.26 11.86 -14.34
CA ALA A 188 -11.56 12.46 -14.03
C ALA A 188 -11.79 12.60 -12.53
N ALA A 189 -11.40 11.59 -11.74
CA ALA A 189 -11.53 11.61 -10.29
C ALA A 189 -10.51 12.58 -9.63
N TYR A 190 -9.26 12.60 -10.10
CA TYR A 190 -8.24 13.55 -9.68
C TYR A 190 -8.68 15.01 -9.92
N ASP A 191 -9.18 15.30 -11.13
CA ASP A 191 -9.71 16.63 -11.47
C ASP A 191 -10.94 17.00 -10.63
N ASP A 192 -11.76 16.00 -10.25
CA ASP A 192 -12.92 16.24 -9.40
C ASP A 192 -12.52 16.61 -7.98
N LEU A 193 -11.58 15.88 -7.37
CA LEU A 193 -11.02 16.20 -6.06
C LEU A 193 -10.40 17.61 -6.04
N ASN A 194 -9.59 17.94 -7.05
CA ASN A 194 -9.00 19.28 -7.17
C ASN A 194 -10.07 20.37 -7.28
N ARG A 195 -11.12 20.16 -8.08
CA ARG A 195 -12.25 21.13 -8.16
C ARG A 195 -13.00 21.28 -6.85
N GLN A 196 -13.11 20.24 -6.03
CA GLN A 196 -13.74 20.34 -4.69
C GLN A 196 -12.89 21.21 -3.78
N LEU A 197 -11.59 20.99 -3.72
CA LEU A 197 -10.63 21.75 -2.91
C LEU A 197 -10.51 23.21 -3.36
N ASP A 198 -10.50 23.48 -4.67
CA ASP A 198 -10.49 24.85 -5.22
C ASP A 198 -11.72 25.67 -4.81
N ARG A 199 -12.88 25.02 -4.71
CA ARG A 199 -14.14 25.69 -4.33
C ARG A 199 -14.28 25.86 -2.82
N HIS A 200 -13.78 24.89 -2.06
CA HIS A 200 -13.91 24.78 -0.62
C HIS A 200 -12.61 24.24 0.00
N PRO A 201 -11.57 25.08 0.16
CA PRO A 201 -10.26 24.63 0.64
C PRO A 201 -10.26 23.98 2.03
N ASP A 202 -11.26 24.36 2.87
CA ASP A 202 -11.42 23.85 4.24
C ASP A 202 -12.48 22.74 4.36
N ALA A 203 -13.04 22.26 3.23
CA ALA A 203 -14.05 21.20 3.27
C ALA A 203 -13.41 19.83 3.55
N GLU A 204 -14.11 19.03 4.34
CA GLU A 204 -13.79 17.61 4.43
C GLU A 204 -14.07 16.93 3.09
N THR A 205 -13.06 16.28 2.54
CA THR A 205 -13.16 15.47 1.33
C THR A 205 -13.37 14.00 1.68
N ALA A 206 -13.96 13.23 0.78
CA ALA A 206 -14.22 11.79 1.02
C ALA A 206 -12.94 10.94 1.13
N ILE A 207 -11.85 11.40 0.52
CA ILE A 207 -10.51 10.83 0.67
C ILE A 207 -9.55 11.94 1.09
N ASP A 208 -8.38 11.56 1.61
CA ASP A 208 -7.37 12.51 2.05
C ASP A 208 -7.04 13.53 0.93
N PRO A 209 -7.10 14.84 1.21
CA PRO A 209 -6.77 15.89 0.24
C PRO A 209 -5.34 15.81 -0.29
N TYR A 210 -4.43 15.11 0.37
CA TYR A 210 -3.09 14.82 -0.13
C TYR A 210 -3.10 14.12 -1.50
N ALA A 211 -4.16 13.37 -1.80
CA ALA A 211 -4.39 12.78 -3.12
C ALA A 211 -4.45 13.82 -4.27
N ALA A 212 -4.70 15.10 -3.96
CA ALA A 212 -4.76 16.17 -4.96
C ALA A 212 -3.38 16.77 -5.32
N GLU A 213 -2.31 16.39 -4.61
CA GLU A 213 -0.95 16.93 -4.84
C GLU A 213 -0.47 16.66 -6.27
N ASN A 214 -0.57 15.42 -6.71
CA ASN A 214 -0.24 15.00 -8.08
C ASN A 214 -0.86 13.61 -8.38
N PRO A 215 -0.85 13.15 -9.66
CA PRO A 215 -1.43 11.85 -10.03
C PRO A 215 -0.79 10.63 -9.36
N ALA A 216 0.49 10.68 -8.97
CA ALA A 216 1.14 9.59 -8.25
C ALA A 216 0.61 9.47 -6.81
N GLU A 217 0.44 10.61 -6.11
CA GLU A 217 -0.19 10.64 -4.79
C GLU A 217 -1.66 10.22 -4.86
N PHE A 218 -2.38 10.63 -5.91
CA PHE A 218 -3.75 10.16 -6.12
C PHE A 218 -3.83 8.64 -6.19
N PHE A 219 -2.92 7.99 -6.93
CA PHE A 219 -2.87 6.53 -7.00
C PHE A 219 -2.47 5.91 -5.66
N ALA A 220 -1.50 6.47 -4.94
CA ALA A 220 -1.05 5.96 -3.66
C ALA A 220 -2.16 6.05 -2.59
N VAL A 221 -2.76 7.22 -2.40
CA VAL A 221 -3.87 7.43 -1.45
C VAL A 221 -5.10 6.59 -1.81
N THR A 222 -5.50 6.53 -3.08
CA THR A 222 -6.63 5.68 -3.47
C THR A 222 -6.33 4.20 -3.27
N SER A 223 -5.06 3.78 -3.32
CA SER A 223 -4.64 2.42 -2.97
C SER A 223 -4.74 2.15 -1.46
N GLU A 224 -4.40 3.12 -0.61
CA GLU A 224 -4.64 3.01 0.84
C GLU A 224 -6.13 2.80 1.12
N TYR A 225 -6.98 3.69 0.60
CA TYR A 225 -8.44 3.61 0.79
C TYR A 225 -9.02 2.32 0.21
N PHE A 226 -8.52 1.85 -0.92
CA PHE A 226 -8.96 0.58 -1.51
C PHE A 226 -8.83 -0.58 -0.54
N PHE A 227 -7.75 -0.65 0.24
CA PHE A 227 -7.50 -1.73 1.20
C PHE A 227 -8.06 -1.45 2.59
N SER A 228 -8.09 -0.19 3.05
CA SER A 228 -8.38 0.17 4.44
C SER A 228 -9.66 1.01 4.65
N ALA A 229 -10.30 1.50 3.58
CA ALA A 229 -11.63 2.14 3.62
C ALA A 229 -12.34 1.98 2.26
N PRO A 230 -12.56 0.72 1.82
CA PRO A 230 -13.08 0.43 0.48
C PRO A 230 -14.49 0.93 0.23
N ASP A 231 -15.30 1.06 1.26
CA ASP A 231 -16.64 1.63 1.24
C ASP A 231 -16.61 3.13 0.93
N LEU A 232 -15.77 3.90 1.62
CA LEU A 232 -15.59 5.33 1.36
C LEU A 232 -15.08 5.60 -0.05
N LEU A 233 -14.06 4.85 -0.49
CA LEU A 233 -13.55 4.98 -1.86
C LEU A 233 -14.61 4.63 -2.90
N HIS A 234 -15.35 3.54 -2.68
CA HIS A 234 -16.38 3.13 -3.61
C HIS A 234 -17.57 4.10 -3.65
N GLU A 235 -17.93 4.71 -2.54
CA GLU A 235 -18.99 5.73 -2.49
C GLU A 235 -18.57 6.98 -3.24
N ALA A 236 -17.36 7.49 -2.99
CA ALA A 236 -16.86 8.73 -3.61
C ALA A 236 -16.48 8.53 -5.09
N TYR A 237 -15.74 7.47 -5.39
CA TYR A 237 -15.14 7.21 -6.71
C TYR A 237 -15.33 5.76 -7.15
N PRO A 238 -16.56 5.31 -7.47
CA PRO A 238 -16.84 3.90 -7.78
C PRO A 238 -16.07 3.37 -8.99
N GLN A 239 -15.76 4.23 -9.97
CA GLN A 239 -14.98 3.84 -11.15
C GLN A 239 -13.49 3.66 -10.82
N VAL A 240 -12.92 4.49 -9.92
CA VAL A 240 -11.56 4.30 -9.40
C VAL A 240 -11.48 2.98 -8.66
N TYR A 241 -12.43 2.71 -7.76
CA TYR A 241 -12.50 1.42 -7.06
C TYR A 241 -12.51 0.24 -8.05
N ALA A 242 -13.31 0.32 -9.11
CA ALA A 242 -13.38 -0.73 -10.12
C ALA A 242 -12.04 -0.93 -10.90
N GLN A 243 -11.31 0.15 -11.19
CA GLN A 243 -9.99 0.05 -11.81
C GLN A 243 -8.96 -0.58 -10.84
N LEU A 244 -8.96 -0.20 -9.58
CA LEU A 244 -8.09 -0.79 -8.56
C LEU A 244 -8.44 -2.27 -8.29
N GLN A 245 -9.73 -2.64 -8.31
CA GLN A 245 -10.18 -4.04 -8.22
C GLN A 245 -9.61 -4.88 -9.38
N LEU A 246 -9.62 -4.35 -10.59
CA LEU A 246 -9.00 -4.99 -11.75
C LEU A 246 -7.48 -5.08 -11.60
N PHE A 247 -6.84 -4.04 -11.13
CA PHE A 247 -5.38 -3.97 -10.97
C PHE A 247 -4.89 -4.91 -9.86
N TYR A 248 -5.43 -4.79 -8.64
CA TYR A 248 -5.01 -5.61 -7.50
C TYR A 248 -5.60 -7.03 -7.51
N ARG A 249 -6.56 -7.34 -8.39
CA ARG A 249 -7.26 -8.63 -8.43
C ARG A 249 -7.89 -9.01 -7.08
N GLN A 250 -8.36 -8.03 -6.34
CA GLN A 250 -8.96 -8.17 -5.02
C GLN A 250 -10.26 -7.38 -4.92
N ASP A 251 -11.13 -7.75 -3.99
CA ASP A 251 -12.37 -7.02 -3.69
C ASP A 251 -12.51 -6.82 -2.16
N PRO A 252 -11.79 -5.83 -1.57
CA PRO A 252 -11.87 -5.55 -0.14
C PRO A 252 -13.27 -5.11 0.31
N LEU A 253 -14.05 -4.43 -0.55
CA LEU A 253 -15.42 -4.04 -0.24
C LEU A 253 -16.34 -5.24 -0.04
N ALA A 254 -16.22 -6.25 -0.90
CA ALA A 254 -17.00 -7.48 -0.73
C ALA A 254 -16.63 -8.19 0.57
N ARG A 255 -15.34 -8.20 0.95
CA ARG A 255 -14.89 -8.74 2.24
C ARG A 255 -15.47 -7.96 3.41
N LEU A 256 -15.37 -6.62 3.40
CA LEU A 256 -15.92 -5.77 4.46
C LEU A 256 -17.43 -5.99 4.63
N LYS A 257 -18.20 -5.99 3.53
CA LYS A 257 -19.66 -6.26 3.57
C LYS A 257 -19.98 -7.64 4.15
N GLN A 258 -19.19 -8.65 3.85
CA GLN A 258 -19.37 -9.98 4.44
C GLN A 258 -19.09 -9.99 5.93
N LEU A 259 -18.05 -9.28 6.40
CA LEU A 259 -17.76 -9.13 7.83
C LEU A 259 -18.89 -8.38 8.53
N GLN A 260 -19.35 -7.27 8.01
CA GLN A 260 -20.49 -6.50 8.55
C GLN A 260 -21.77 -7.33 8.65
N ALA A 261 -22.00 -8.25 7.70
CA ALA A 261 -23.15 -9.14 7.73
C ALA A 261 -23.06 -10.27 8.76
N THR A 262 -21.84 -10.67 9.17
CA THR A 262 -21.60 -11.87 10.00
C THR A 262 -21.07 -11.57 11.38
N ASP A 263 -20.42 -10.41 11.61
CA ASP A 263 -19.79 -10.05 12.88
C ASP A 263 -20.27 -8.67 13.37
N PRO A 264 -20.90 -8.62 14.58
CA PRO A 264 -21.38 -7.37 15.17
C PRO A 264 -20.30 -6.30 15.39
N VAL A 265 -19.02 -6.70 15.52
CA VAL A 265 -17.90 -5.75 15.71
C VAL A 265 -17.77 -4.81 14.52
N TYR A 266 -18.09 -5.27 13.32
CA TYR A 266 -18.02 -4.49 12.07
C TYR A 266 -19.31 -3.75 11.71
N GLN A 267 -20.39 -3.91 12.51
CA GLN A 267 -21.67 -3.21 12.27
C GLN A 267 -21.70 -1.79 12.86
N ALA A 268 -20.71 -1.40 13.66
CA ALA A 268 -20.73 -0.16 14.46
C ALA A 268 -20.06 1.06 13.76
N HIS A 269 -19.75 0.98 12.48
CA HIS A 269 -19.13 2.06 11.69
C HIS A 269 -20.13 2.74 10.74
N GLU A 270 -21.41 2.88 11.17
CA GLU A 270 -22.40 3.76 10.52
C GLU A 270 -22.42 5.17 11.15
#